data_de5f724bbbce8f6a517ac7205edfd6a7
#
_entry.id   de5f724bbbce8f6a517ac7205edfd6a7
#
_cell.length_a   1.000
_cell.length_b   1.000
_cell.length_c   1.000
_cell.angle_alpha   90.00
_cell.angle_beta   90.00
_cell.angle_gamma   90.00
#
_symmetry.space_group_name_H-M   'P 1'
#
loop_
_entity.id
_entity.type
_entity.pdbx_description
1 polymer ?
#
loop_
_entity_poly.entity_id
_entity_poly.type
_entity_poly.pdbx_seq_one_letter_code
_entity_poly.pdbx_strand_id
1 'polypeptide(L)'
;MGGMGRTINGSYAEYTCPPVTNVVPIETDLSWEEFAVIPESYATAWTCLHPNLGIKNGQTLVIRGATSALGRAAINIAVDAGAQVIATTRKKERFDTLLELGAHQAEIETPKLSESIAERKKIDAVLDLIGNTTFMDSLRMLRRGGRMCLAGWLGGLDPVNDFNPLLQMPSGVYFTFLGSFVFGTPDFPVSEIPLQSIVDKVAKGIYKAKPARVFQFDDIREAHKAMELNQANGKMVVRI
;
A
#
# COMPACT_ATOMS: atom_id res chain seq x y z
N MET A 1 15.43 -3.18 0.29
CA MET A 1 14.28 -2.24 0.07
C MET A 1 14.69 -0.84 0.47
N GLY A 2 13.80 0.14 0.38
CA GLY A 2 14.08 1.54 0.77
C GLY A 2 15.04 2.26 -0.18
N GLY A 3 14.55 3.16 -0.98
CA GLY A 3 15.37 3.97 -1.89
C GLY A 3 16.02 3.25 -3.08
N MET A 4 15.98 1.93 -3.16
CA MET A 4 16.54 1.17 -4.28
C MET A 4 15.83 1.53 -5.60
N GLY A 5 16.64 1.87 -6.61
CA GLY A 5 16.13 2.36 -7.90
C GLY A 5 15.69 3.83 -7.90
N ARG A 6 15.88 4.54 -6.78
CA ARG A 6 15.54 5.97 -6.65
C ARG A 6 16.70 6.81 -6.11
N THR A 7 17.18 6.50 -4.90
CA THR A 7 18.27 7.23 -4.23
C THR A 7 19.54 6.41 -4.12
N ILE A 8 19.43 5.09 -4.27
CA ILE A 8 20.52 4.15 -4.40
C ILE A 8 20.30 3.27 -5.64
N ASN A 9 21.36 2.62 -6.13
CA ASN A 9 21.27 1.76 -7.31
C ASN A 9 20.19 0.68 -7.11
N GLY A 10 19.41 0.44 -8.17
CA GLY A 10 18.33 -0.53 -8.18
C GLY A 10 18.77 -1.94 -8.57
N SER A 11 17.78 -2.77 -8.86
CA SER A 11 17.93 -4.20 -9.17
C SER A 11 17.85 -4.52 -10.67
N TYR A 12 17.97 -3.54 -11.57
CA TYR A 12 18.06 -3.81 -13.01
C TYR A 12 19.50 -4.17 -13.39
N ALA A 13 20.02 -5.20 -12.77
CA ALA A 13 21.38 -5.68 -12.91
C ALA A 13 21.51 -7.09 -12.31
N GLU A 14 22.47 -7.87 -12.81
CA GLU A 14 22.81 -9.18 -12.25
C GLU A 14 23.31 -9.09 -10.80
N TYR A 15 23.91 -7.94 -10.43
CA TYR A 15 24.44 -7.66 -9.09
C TYR A 15 24.05 -6.27 -8.62
N THR A 16 23.76 -6.14 -7.33
CA THR A 16 23.52 -4.86 -6.68
C THR A 16 24.20 -4.82 -5.31
N CYS A 17 24.63 -3.63 -4.88
CA CYS A 17 25.28 -3.40 -3.59
C CYS A 17 24.40 -2.48 -2.72
N PRO A 18 23.37 -2.99 -2.07
CA PRO A 18 22.55 -2.20 -1.15
C PRO A 18 23.32 -1.95 0.16
N PRO A 19 23.05 -0.84 0.86
CA PRO A 19 23.51 -0.66 2.23
C PRO A 19 23.01 -1.80 3.13
N VAL A 20 23.83 -2.23 4.09
CA VAL A 20 23.45 -3.32 5.01
C VAL A 20 22.16 -3.00 5.80
N THR A 21 21.91 -1.73 6.07
CA THR A 21 20.67 -1.25 6.74
C THR A 21 19.39 -1.46 5.91
N ASN A 22 19.54 -1.76 4.61
CA ASN A 22 18.44 -2.03 3.69
C ASN A 22 18.23 -3.54 3.46
N VAL A 23 18.98 -4.38 4.16
CA VAL A 23 18.97 -5.84 4.01
C VAL A 23 18.48 -6.50 5.29
N VAL A 24 17.63 -7.52 5.14
CA VAL A 24 17.16 -8.35 6.25
C VAL A 24 17.28 -9.81 5.82
N PRO A 25 17.87 -10.69 6.64
CA PRO A 25 17.89 -12.13 6.39
C PRO A 25 16.46 -12.68 6.50
N ILE A 26 16.07 -13.55 5.57
CA ILE A 26 14.76 -14.21 5.54
C ILE A 26 14.99 -15.69 5.20
N GLU A 27 14.30 -16.57 5.91
CA GLU A 27 14.24 -17.99 5.63
C GLU A 27 12.89 -18.34 5.00
N THR A 28 12.89 -18.98 3.82
CA THR A 28 11.65 -19.32 3.12
C THR A 28 11.87 -20.36 2.03
N ASP A 29 10.84 -21.20 1.80
CA ASP A 29 10.76 -22.14 0.67
C ASP A 29 9.95 -21.56 -0.52
N LEU A 30 9.51 -20.29 -0.45
CA LEU A 30 8.86 -19.61 -1.57
C LEU A 30 9.80 -19.51 -2.76
N SER A 31 9.29 -19.64 -3.96
CA SER A 31 10.05 -19.32 -5.17
C SER A 31 10.53 -17.87 -5.16
N TRP A 32 11.59 -17.58 -5.89
CA TRP A 32 12.11 -16.20 -5.99
C TRP A 32 11.06 -15.22 -6.49
N GLU A 33 10.23 -15.66 -7.43
CA GLU A 33 9.13 -14.88 -7.99
C GLU A 33 8.05 -14.55 -6.96
N GLU A 34 7.69 -15.53 -6.12
CA GLU A 34 6.73 -15.33 -5.04
C GLU A 34 7.32 -14.49 -3.91
N PHE A 35 8.59 -14.69 -3.59
CA PHE A 35 9.25 -13.90 -2.56
C PHE A 35 9.45 -12.43 -2.99
N ALA A 36 9.82 -12.17 -4.25
CA ALA A 36 10.12 -10.83 -4.74
C ALA A 36 8.91 -9.86 -4.69
N VAL A 37 7.68 -10.35 -4.61
CA VAL A 37 6.50 -9.48 -4.50
C VAL A 37 6.27 -8.95 -3.08
N ILE A 38 6.96 -9.49 -2.07
CA ILE A 38 6.68 -9.23 -0.66
C ILE A 38 7.37 -7.97 -0.13
N PRO A 39 8.71 -7.80 -0.19
CA PRO A 39 9.45 -6.90 0.69
C PRO A 39 8.94 -5.46 0.69
N GLU A 40 8.89 -4.81 -0.47
CA GLU A 40 8.50 -3.40 -0.57
C GLU A 40 7.03 -3.15 -0.25
N SER A 41 6.13 -3.94 -0.85
CA SER A 41 4.69 -3.73 -0.71
C SER A 41 4.20 -4.00 0.71
N TYR A 42 4.68 -5.09 1.32
CA TYR A 42 4.25 -5.47 2.67
C TYR A 42 4.94 -4.65 3.74
N ALA A 43 6.22 -4.27 3.58
CA ALA A 43 6.88 -3.37 4.51
C ALA A 43 6.17 -2.02 4.57
N THR A 44 5.84 -1.45 3.42
CA THR A 44 5.13 -0.18 3.33
C THR A 44 3.72 -0.30 3.92
N ALA A 45 2.98 -1.34 3.57
CA ALA A 45 1.64 -1.58 4.11
C ALA A 45 1.66 -1.74 5.63
N TRP A 46 2.58 -2.53 6.17
CA TRP A 46 2.72 -2.75 7.61
C TRP A 46 3.01 -1.44 8.34
N THR A 47 3.96 -0.66 7.83
CA THR A 47 4.33 0.63 8.45
C THR A 47 3.18 1.64 8.38
N CYS A 48 2.43 1.69 7.28
CA CYS A 48 1.23 2.53 7.20
C CYS A 48 0.18 2.12 8.23
N LEU A 49 -0.09 0.81 8.35
CA LEU A 49 -1.21 0.32 9.16
C LEU A 49 -0.90 0.31 10.67
N HIS A 50 0.30 -0.08 11.07
CA HIS A 50 0.65 -0.22 12.48
C HIS A 50 1.25 1.07 13.06
N PRO A 51 2.47 1.54 12.72
CA PRO A 51 3.02 2.74 13.31
C PRO A 51 2.20 4.01 13.01
N ASN A 52 1.75 4.22 11.75
CA ASN A 52 1.09 5.46 11.37
C ASN A 52 -0.40 5.48 11.71
N LEU A 53 -1.16 4.47 11.32
CA LEU A 53 -2.61 4.43 11.55
C LEU A 53 -2.97 3.85 12.91
N GLY A 54 -2.12 2.99 13.48
CA GLY A 54 -2.39 2.29 14.74
C GLY A 54 -3.65 1.44 14.66
N ILE A 55 -3.84 0.74 13.54
CA ILE A 55 -5.04 -0.05 13.26
C ILE A 55 -5.25 -1.14 14.31
N LYS A 56 -6.49 -1.34 14.74
CA LYS A 56 -6.88 -2.31 15.76
C LYS A 56 -8.08 -3.14 15.31
N ASN A 57 -8.24 -4.29 15.97
CA ASN A 57 -9.40 -5.14 15.77
C ASN A 57 -10.73 -4.37 15.92
N GLY A 58 -11.67 -4.61 15.03
CA GLY A 58 -13.00 -3.99 14.99
C GLY A 58 -13.04 -2.58 14.42
N GLN A 59 -11.91 -1.96 14.08
CA GLN A 59 -11.89 -0.64 13.45
C GLN A 59 -12.24 -0.72 11.97
N THR A 60 -12.85 0.34 11.45
CA THR A 60 -13.16 0.48 10.02
C THR A 60 -12.04 1.25 9.31
N LEU A 61 -11.44 0.60 8.32
CA LEU A 61 -10.37 1.15 7.48
C LEU A 61 -10.86 1.29 6.05
N VAL A 62 -10.72 2.47 5.47
CA VAL A 62 -10.84 2.69 4.02
C VAL A 62 -9.46 2.64 3.39
N ILE A 63 -9.30 1.82 2.33
CA ILE A 63 -8.08 1.77 1.51
C ILE A 63 -8.41 2.32 0.13
N ARG A 64 -7.93 3.52 -0.18
CA ARG A 64 -8.09 4.16 -1.48
C ARG A 64 -7.00 3.72 -2.44
N GLY A 65 -7.37 3.32 -3.67
CA GLY A 65 -6.43 2.73 -4.63
C GLY A 65 -6.06 1.28 -4.30
N ALA A 66 -6.99 0.53 -3.74
CA ALA A 66 -6.80 -0.79 -3.15
C ALA A 66 -6.36 -1.88 -4.14
N THR A 67 -6.54 -1.70 -5.44
CA THR A 67 -6.10 -2.66 -6.47
C THR A 67 -4.60 -2.58 -6.79
N SER A 68 -3.89 -1.57 -6.29
CA SER A 68 -2.43 -1.46 -6.42
C SER A 68 -1.71 -2.56 -5.62
N ALA A 69 -0.44 -2.82 -5.90
CA ALA A 69 0.34 -3.81 -5.15
C ALA A 69 0.37 -3.51 -3.66
N LEU A 70 0.56 -2.23 -3.29
CA LEU A 70 0.52 -1.77 -1.90
C LEU A 70 -0.87 -1.92 -1.29
N GLY A 71 -1.93 -1.57 -2.02
CA GLY A 71 -3.31 -1.70 -1.55
C GLY A 71 -3.71 -3.14 -1.26
N ARG A 72 -3.31 -4.08 -2.11
CA ARG A 72 -3.53 -5.52 -1.90
C ARG A 72 -2.83 -6.04 -0.65
N ALA A 73 -1.56 -5.66 -0.45
CA ALA A 73 -0.82 -6.00 0.77
C ALA A 73 -1.48 -5.40 2.02
N ALA A 74 -1.97 -4.16 1.92
CA ALA A 74 -2.66 -3.50 3.02
C ALA A 74 -3.98 -4.19 3.39
N ILE A 75 -4.76 -4.69 2.41
CA ILE A 75 -5.96 -5.49 2.69
C ILE A 75 -5.60 -6.71 3.53
N ASN A 76 -4.60 -7.50 3.11
CA ASN A 76 -4.20 -8.72 3.81
C ASN A 76 -3.81 -8.42 5.27
N ILE A 77 -2.96 -7.42 5.50
CA ILE A 77 -2.50 -7.05 6.85
C ILE A 77 -3.65 -6.51 7.71
N ALA A 78 -4.52 -5.67 7.14
CA ALA A 78 -5.63 -5.06 7.88
C ALA A 78 -6.67 -6.11 8.30
N VAL A 79 -6.99 -7.05 7.41
CA VAL A 79 -7.92 -8.17 7.71
C VAL A 79 -7.35 -9.06 8.78
N ASP A 80 -6.06 -9.39 8.70
CA ASP A 80 -5.36 -10.18 9.73
C ASP A 80 -5.31 -9.47 11.10
N ALA A 81 -5.27 -8.14 11.11
CA ALA A 81 -5.40 -7.33 12.31
C ALA A 81 -6.86 -7.21 12.83
N GLY A 82 -7.82 -7.82 12.15
CA GLY A 82 -9.24 -7.82 12.51
C GLY A 82 -10.00 -6.54 12.16
N ALA A 83 -9.47 -5.71 11.26
CA ALA A 83 -10.15 -4.50 10.80
C ALA A 83 -11.25 -4.80 9.78
N GLN A 84 -12.30 -3.99 9.79
CA GLN A 84 -13.34 -3.96 8.74
C GLN A 84 -12.83 -3.13 7.57
N VAL A 85 -12.49 -3.78 6.46
CA VAL A 85 -11.83 -3.13 5.32
C VAL A 85 -12.85 -2.75 4.24
N ILE A 86 -12.90 -1.46 3.90
CA ILE A 86 -13.58 -0.92 2.72
C ILE A 86 -12.52 -0.59 1.68
N ALA A 87 -12.52 -1.30 0.57
CA ALA A 87 -11.50 -1.19 -0.47
C ALA A 87 -12.04 -0.49 -1.71
N THR A 88 -11.31 0.48 -2.29
CA THR A 88 -11.80 1.21 -3.45
C THR A 88 -11.10 0.86 -4.74
N THR A 89 -11.85 0.94 -5.84
CA THR A 89 -11.34 0.79 -7.21
C THR A 89 -12.16 1.63 -8.19
N ARG A 90 -11.51 2.11 -9.27
CA ARG A 90 -12.20 2.82 -10.37
C ARG A 90 -13.07 1.91 -11.25
N LYS A 91 -12.93 0.59 -11.12
CA LYS A 91 -13.53 -0.40 -12.01
C LYS A 91 -14.34 -1.41 -11.22
N LYS A 92 -15.66 -1.47 -11.46
CA LYS A 92 -16.59 -2.36 -10.77
C LYS A 92 -16.25 -3.85 -10.98
N GLU A 93 -15.73 -4.19 -12.13
CA GLU A 93 -15.28 -5.56 -12.46
C GLU A 93 -14.10 -6.07 -11.61
N ARG A 94 -13.51 -5.19 -10.78
CA ARG A 94 -12.45 -5.56 -9.81
C ARG A 94 -12.96 -5.75 -8.38
N PHE A 95 -14.26 -5.61 -8.15
CA PHE A 95 -14.84 -5.79 -6.81
C PHE A 95 -14.58 -7.18 -6.26
N ASP A 96 -14.84 -8.21 -7.06
CA ASP A 96 -14.62 -9.61 -6.64
C ASP A 96 -13.17 -9.85 -6.23
N THR A 97 -12.21 -9.29 -6.97
CA THR A 97 -10.78 -9.38 -6.61
C THR A 97 -10.49 -8.76 -5.23
N LEU A 98 -11.12 -7.63 -4.88
CA LEU A 98 -10.93 -6.99 -3.57
C LEU A 98 -11.58 -7.81 -2.45
N LEU A 99 -12.77 -8.35 -2.69
CA LEU A 99 -13.46 -9.22 -1.73
C LEU A 99 -12.72 -10.54 -1.53
N GLU A 100 -12.17 -11.14 -2.58
CA GLU A 100 -11.34 -12.34 -2.50
C GLU A 100 -10.05 -12.11 -1.71
N LEU A 101 -9.49 -10.90 -1.70
CA LEU A 101 -8.35 -10.52 -0.85
C LEU A 101 -8.73 -10.38 0.63
N GLY A 102 -10.02 -10.40 0.95
CA GLY A 102 -10.56 -10.32 2.30
C GLY A 102 -11.19 -8.96 2.64
N ALA A 103 -11.30 -8.02 1.69
CA ALA A 103 -12.04 -6.78 1.97
C ALA A 103 -13.51 -7.11 2.30
N HIS A 104 -14.08 -6.40 3.28
CA HIS A 104 -15.46 -6.59 3.70
C HIS A 104 -16.44 -5.91 2.75
N GLN A 105 -15.98 -4.84 2.09
CA GLN A 105 -16.76 -4.04 1.17
C GLN A 105 -15.86 -3.50 0.07
N ALA A 106 -16.39 -3.44 -1.15
CA ALA A 106 -15.73 -2.81 -2.30
C ALA A 106 -16.57 -1.62 -2.78
N GLU A 107 -15.91 -0.48 -3.01
CA GLU A 107 -16.55 0.76 -3.43
C GLU A 107 -15.93 1.34 -4.70
N ILE A 108 -16.73 2.07 -5.47
CA ILE A 108 -16.22 2.83 -6.61
C ILE A 108 -15.42 4.02 -6.09
N GLU A 109 -14.17 4.12 -6.54
CA GLU A 109 -13.31 5.24 -6.23
C GLU A 109 -13.77 6.51 -6.94
N THR A 110 -14.03 7.55 -6.16
CA THR A 110 -14.39 8.89 -6.65
C THR A 110 -13.71 9.96 -5.80
N PRO A 111 -13.45 11.17 -6.36
CA PRO A 111 -12.91 12.29 -5.59
C PRO A 111 -13.81 12.76 -4.43
N LYS A 112 -15.07 12.31 -4.39
CA LYS A 112 -16.09 12.66 -3.39
C LYS A 112 -16.66 11.42 -2.69
N LEU A 113 -15.82 10.43 -2.43
CA LEU A 113 -16.24 9.20 -1.75
C LEU A 113 -16.88 9.49 -0.38
N SER A 114 -16.41 10.52 0.33
CA SER A 114 -16.98 10.94 1.63
C SER A 114 -18.46 11.36 1.57
N GLU A 115 -18.98 11.69 0.40
CA GLU A 115 -20.37 12.06 0.21
C GLU A 115 -21.27 10.84 -0.04
N SER A 116 -20.72 9.74 -0.57
CA SER A 116 -21.46 8.55 -1.00
C SER A 116 -21.28 7.33 -0.08
N ILE A 117 -20.17 7.25 0.64
CA ILE A 117 -19.90 6.11 1.53
C ILE A 117 -20.86 6.12 2.72
N ALA A 118 -21.50 4.97 2.99
CA ALA A 118 -22.52 4.86 4.05
C ALA A 118 -21.95 5.12 5.46
N GLU A 119 -20.68 4.76 5.66
CA GLU A 119 -19.96 4.84 6.94
C GLU A 119 -19.32 6.22 7.18
N ARG A 120 -19.63 7.22 6.37
CA ARG A 120 -19.01 8.55 6.50
C ARG A 120 -19.08 9.08 7.95
N LYS A 121 -17.99 9.73 8.40
CA LYS A 121 -17.79 10.19 9.79
C LYS A 121 -17.79 9.08 10.86
N LYS A 122 -17.75 7.81 10.46
CA LYS A 122 -17.54 6.66 11.35
C LYS A 122 -16.22 5.94 11.06
N ILE A 123 -15.52 6.34 10.02
CA ILE A 123 -14.25 5.72 9.60
C ILE A 123 -13.17 6.00 10.65
N ASP A 124 -12.53 4.94 11.13
CA ASP A 124 -11.42 5.01 12.08
C ASP A 124 -10.12 5.41 11.41
N ALA A 125 -9.87 4.83 10.23
CA ALA A 125 -8.63 5.04 9.51
C ALA A 125 -8.84 5.10 7.99
N VAL A 126 -7.98 5.88 7.32
CA VAL A 126 -7.89 5.94 5.85
C VAL A 126 -6.45 5.74 5.44
N LEU A 127 -6.19 4.75 4.60
CA LEU A 127 -4.94 4.62 3.84
C LEU A 127 -5.18 5.16 2.43
N ASP A 128 -4.60 6.30 2.12
CA ASP A 128 -4.77 6.96 0.82
C ASP A 128 -3.53 6.72 -0.06
N LEU A 129 -3.73 5.97 -1.16
CA LEU A 129 -2.70 5.67 -2.15
C LEU A 129 -2.86 6.49 -3.43
N ILE A 130 -3.87 7.36 -3.47
CA ILE A 130 -4.16 8.21 -4.64
C ILE A 130 -3.49 9.56 -4.51
N GLY A 131 -3.64 10.20 -3.36
CA GLY A 131 -2.89 11.40 -3.03
C GLY A 131 -3.65 12.70 -3.23
N ASN A 132 -3.03 13.64 -3.94
CA ASN A 132 -3.47 15.03 -4.07
C ASN A 132 -4.97 15.20 -4.38
N THR A 133 -5.51 14.41 -5.29
CA THR A 133 -6.91 14.53 -5.75
C THR A 133 -7.93 14.01 -4.75
N THR A 134 -7.51 13.24 -3.75
CA THR A 134 -8.40 12.58 -2.77
C THR A 134 -8.11 12.98 -1.33
N PHE A 135 -6.99 13.66 -1.09
CA PHE A 135 -6.50 14.04 0.24
C PHE A 135 -7.57 14.67 1.14
N MET A 136 -8.22 15.72 0.65
CA MET A 136 -9.24 16.45 1.42
C MET A 136 -10.49 15.60 1.69
N ASP A 137 -10.89 14.82 0.72
CA ASP A 137 -12.03 13.91 0.81
C ASP A 137 -11.77 12.78 1.82
N SER A 138 -10.55 12.25 1.82
CA SER A 138 -10.10 11.24 2.77
C SER A 138 -10.16 11.73 4.22
N LEU A 139 -9.76 12.97 4.49
CA LEU A 139 -9.88 13.57 5.83
C LEU A 139 -11.33 13.72 6.27
N ARG A 140 -12.25 14.05 5.34
CA ARG A 140 -13.68 14.27 5.64
C ARG A 140 -14.43 13.01 6.05
N MET A 141 -13.95 11.82 5.68
CA MET A 141 -14.53 10.54 6.06
C MET A 141 -14.31 10.19 7.53
N LEU A 142 -13.23 10.70 8.11
CA LEU A 142 -12.76 10.31 9.44
C LEU A 142 -13.70 10.78 10.56
N ARG A 143 -13.91 9.91 11.53
CA ARG A 143 -14.48 10.30 12.82
C ARG A 143 -13.50 11.14 13.64
N ARG A 144 -13.96 11.77 14.72
CA ARG A 144 -13.07 12.39 15.71
C ARG A 144 -12.08 11.34 16.27
N GLY A 145 -10.81 11.68 16.30
CA GLY A 145 -9.71 10.78 16.70
C GLY A 145 -9.27 9.82 15.60
N GLY A 146 -9.91 9.86 14.42
CA GLY A 146 -9.53 9.05 13.27
C GLY A 146 -8.21 9.48 12.66
N ARG A 147 -7.56 8.57 11.93
CA ARG A 147 -6.22 8.74 11.38
C ARG A 147 -6.19 8.52 9.87
N MET A 148 -5.46 9.35 9.16
CA MET A 148 -5.15 9.17 7.75
C MET A 148 -3.64 8.98 7.57
N CYS A 149 -3.27 8.02 6.74
CA CYS A 149 -1.92 7.88 6.22
C CYS A 149 -1.94 8.05 4.70
N LEU A 150 -1.21 9.04 4.20
CA LEU A 150 -0.93 9.22 2.78
C LEU A 150 0.34 8.46 2.44
N ALA A 151 0.27 7.49 1.51
CA ALA A 151 1.43 6.67 1.14
C ALA A 151 1.53 6.41 -0.36
N GLY A 152 0.75 7.11 -1.18
CA GLY A 152 0.79 6.97 -2.63
C GLY A 152 0.37 8.23 -3.36
N TRP A 153 0.60 8.24 -4.66
CA TRP A 153 0.28 9.34 -5.57
C TRP A 153 -0.18 8.82 -6.93
N LEU A 154 -1.08 7.85 -6.90
CA LEU A 154 -1.71 7.32 -8.13
C LEU A 154 -2.52 8.39 -8.88
N GLY A 155 -2.89 9.47 -8.21
CA GLY A 155 -3.57 10.64 -8.77
C GLY A 155 -2.64 11.71 -9.33
N GLY A 156 -1.30 11.49 -9.26
CA GLY A 156 -0.29 12.45 -9.71
C GLY A 156 0.49 13.11 -8.57
N LEU A 157 1.44 13.97 -8.96
CA LEU A 157 2.36 14.66 -8.04
C LEU A 157 2.05 16.15 -7.89
N ASP A 158 0.96 16.64 -8.46
CA ASP A 158 0.58 18.03 -8.33
C ASP A 158 0.34 18.40 -6.86
N PRO A 159 0.69 19.60 -6.44
CA PRO A 159 0.45 20.04 -5.06
C PRO A 159 -1.05 20.10 -4.76
N VAL A 160 -1.41 19.95 -3.50
CA VAL A 160 -2.75 20.29 -3.01
C VAL A 160 -2.81 21.80 -2.85
N ASN A 161 -3.30 22.48 -3.90
CA ASN A 161 -3.40 23.93 -3.90
C ASN A 161 -4.45 24.43 -2.92
N ASP A 162 -4.24 25.64 -2.40
CA ASP A 162 -5.18 26.37 -1.52
C ASP A 162 -5.62 25.58 -0.27
N PHE A 163 -4.78 24.65 0.20
CA PHE A 163 -5.06 23.90 1.42
C PHE A 163 -4.91 24.82 2.64
N ASN A 164 -6.04 25.14 3.27
CA ASN A 164 -6.09 25.84 4.54
C ASN A 164 -6.59 24.89 5.65
N PRO A 165 -5.70 24.39 6.52
CA PRO A 165 -6.09 23.44 7.57
C PRO A 165 -7.22 23.94 8.48
N LEU A 166 -7.25 25.25 8.79
CA LEU A 166 -8.26 25.84 9.66
C LEU A 166 -9.68 25.75 9.06
N LEU A 167 -9.79 25.92 7.74
CA LEU A 167 -11.09 25.96 7.06
C LEU A 167 -11.53 24.62 6.50
N GLN A 168 -10.58 23.73 6.20
CA GLN A 168 -10.83 22.55 5.38
C GLN A 168 -10.61 21.22 6.09
N MET A 169 -9.76 21.20 7.14
CA MET A 169 -9.48 19.98 7.87
C MET A 169 -10.54 19.75 8.96
N PRO A 170 -11.12 18.55 9.08
CA PRO A 170 -12.02 18.24 10.18
C PRO A 170 -11.28 18.32 11.54
N SER A 171 -11.93 18.88 12.54
CA SER A 171 -11.34 19.00 13.88
C SER A 171 -11.15 17.64 14.54
N GLY A 172 -9.98 17.43 15.13
CA GLY A 172 -9.65 16.25 15.92
C GLY A 172 -9.31 15.01 15.10
N VAL A 173 -8.89 15.15 13.85
CA VAL A 173 -8.32 14.08 13.03
C VAL A 173 -6.81 14.17 12.99
N TYR A 174 -6.14 13.05 12.72
CA TYR A 174 -4.69 12.97 12.58
C TYR A 174 -4.33 12.67 11.13
N PHE A 175 -3.29 13.33 10.65
CA PHE A 175 -2.72 13.08 9.33
C PHE A 175 -1.25 12.70 9.45
N THR A 176 -0.86 11.64 8.74
CA THR A 176 0.54 11.21 8.60
C THR A 176 0.86 10.94 7.13
N PHE A 177 2.16 11.00 6.82
CA PHE A 177 2.69 10.64 5.51
C PHE A 177 3.76 9.56 5.66
N LEU A 178 3.81 8.61 4.72
CA LEU A 178 4.89 7.63 4.61
C LEU A 178 5.37 7.53 3.16
N GLY A 179 6.67 7.74 2.96
CA GLY A 179 7.35 7.40 1.72
C GLY A 179 8.32 6.24 1.95
N SER A 180 8.16 5.13 1.27
CA SER A 180 8.96 3.90 1.49
C SER A 180 10.47 4.08 1.26
N PHE A 181 10.88 5.16 0.62
CA PHE A 181 12.29 5.51 0.42
C PHE A 181 13.04 5.82 1.74
N VAL A 182 12.33 6.00 2.86
CA VAL A 182 12.95 6.23 4.18
C VAL A 182 13.47 4.94 4.84
N PHE A 183 13.03 3.77 4.38
CA PHE A 183 13.47 2.50 4.96
C PHE A 183 14.98 2.31 4.85
N GLY A 184 15.59 1.85 5.94
CA GLY A 184 17.02 1.69 6.10
C GLY A 184 17.72 2.92 6.70
N THR A 185 16.99 4.01 6.97
CA THR A 185 17.48 5.12 7.78
C THR A 185 17.39 4.79 9.29
N PRO A 186 18.12 5.51 10.17
CA PRO A 186 18.05 5.29 11.61
C PRO A 186 16.63 5.39 12.20
N ASP A 187 15.79 6.29 11.66
CA ASP A 187 14.42 6.51 12.12
C ASP A 187 13.42 5.49 11.57
N PHE A 188 13.80 4.74 10.52
CA PHE A 188 12.97 3.72 9.88
C PHE A 188 13.80 2.45 9.59
N PRO A 189 14.33 1.80 10.64
CA PRO A 189 15.11 0.60 10.46
C PRO A 189 14.26 -0.56 9.93
N VAL A 190 14.77 -1.27 8.93
CA VAL A 190 14.04 -2.38 8.30
C VAL A 190 13.79 -3.52 9.29
N SER A 191 14.61 -3.61 10.34
CA SER A 191 14.50 -4.62 11.41
C SER A 191 13.25 -4.49 12.28
N GLU A 192 12.60 -3.33 12.30
CA GLU A 192 11.32 -3.14 13.02
C GLU A 192 10.13 -3.76 12.29
N ILE A 193 10.29 -4.04 11.00
CA ILE A 193 9.23 -4.62 10.18
C ILE A 193 9.28 -6.15 10.35
N PRO A 194 8.18 -6.82 10.72
CA PRO A 194 8.15 -8.26 10.97
C PRO A 194 8.14 -9.06 9.65
N LEU A 195 9.15 -8.84 8.79
CA LEU A 195 9.20 -9.40 7.43
C LEU A 195 9.18 -10.93 7.43
N GLN A 196 9.88 -11.59 8.37
CA GLN A 196 9.84 -13.07 8.47
C GLN A 196 8.40 -13.54 8.70
N SER A 197 7.69 -12.95 9.68
CA SER A 197 6.30 -13.29 9.97
C SER A 197 5.37 -13.05 8.77
N ILE A 198 5.61 -11.99 8.02
CA ILE A 198 4.85 -11.67 6.80
C ILE A 198 5.10 -12.77 5.74
N VAL A 199 6.35 -13.14 5.52
CA VAL A 199 6.74 -14.21 4.58
C VAL A 199 6.11 -15.53 4.98
N ASP A 200 6.15 -15.90 6.26
CA ASP A 200 5.53 -17.12 6.78
C ASP A 200 4.02 -17.15 6.53
N LYS A 201 3.33 -16.00 6.67
CA LYS A 201 1.90 -15.89 6.37
C LYS A 201 1.59 -16.02 4.89
N VAL A 202 2.48 -15.53 4.02
CA VAL A 202 2.37 -15.76 2.57
C VAL A 202 2.58 -17.23 2.23
N ALA A 203 3.61 -17.86 2.78
CA ALA A 203 3.91 -19.28 2.55
C ALA A 203 2.76 -20.20 3.02
N LYS A 204 2.06 -19.81 4.10
CA LYS A 204 0.87 -20.50 4.61
C LYS A 204 -0.42 -20.17 3.84
N GLY A 205 -0.38 -19.28 2.84
CA GLY A 205 -1.55 -18.85 2.07
C GLY A 205 -2.53 -17.95 2.84
N ILE A 206 -2.14 -17.47 4.02
CA ILE A 206 -2.93 -16.50 4.81
C ILE A 206 -2.94 -15.15 4.09
N TYR A 207 -1.77 -14.70 3.63
CA TYR A 207 -1.65 -13.53 2.78
C TYR A 207 -1.59 -13.95 1.31
N LYS A 208 -2.40 -13.32 0.47
CA LYS A 208 -2.51 -13.64 -0.96
C LYS A 208 -1.53 -12.78 -1.76
N ALA A 209 -0.26 -13.14 -1.76
CA ALA A 209 0.83 -12.48 -2.46
C ALA A 209 1.36 -13.35 -3.60
N LYS A 210 0.86 -13.12 -4.80
CA LYS A 210 1.38 -13.78 -6.00
C LYS A 210 1.78 -12.74 -7.04
N PRO A 211 2.84 -12.99 -7.84
CA PRO A 211 3.14 -12.13 -8.96
C PRO A 211 1.97 -12.15 -9.96
N ALA A 212 1.57 -10.98 -10.42
CA ALA A 212 0.56 -10.88 -11.47
C ALA A 212 1.12 -11.33 -12.83
N ARG A 213 2.39 -11.04 -13.07
CA ARG A 213 3.14 -11.43 -14.27
C ARG A 213 4.62 -11.56 -13.92
N VAL A 214 5.30 -12.50 -14.60
CA VAL A 214 6.75 -12.67 -14.55
C VAL A 214 7.30 -12.43 -15.94
N PHE A 215 8.35 -11.63 -16.05
CA PHE A 215 9.07 -11.31 -17.28
C PHE A 215 10.51 -11.80 -17.17
N GLN A 216 11.15 -12.13 -18.29
CA GLN A 216 12.59 -12.29 -18.35
C GLN A 216 13.25 -10.89 -18.39
N PHE A 217 14.51 -10.79 -18.01
CA PHE A 217 15.22 -9.50 -17.99
C PHE A 217 15.27 -8.83 -19.37
N ASP A 218 15.41 -9.62 -20.42
CA ASP A 218 15.41 -9.12 -21.79
C ASP A 218 14.08 -8.47 -22.19
N ASP A 219 12.99 -8.85 -21.53
CA ASP A 219 11.64 -8.32 -21.75
C ASP A 219 11.29 -7.13 -20.84
N ILE A 220 12.27 -6.51 -20.17
CA ILE A 220 12.04 -5.41 -19.21
C ILE A 220 11.25 -4.25 -19.80
N ARG A 221 11.42 -3.99 -21.09
CA ARG A 221 10.69 -2.93 -21.81
C ARG A 221 9.18 -3.22 -21.87
N GLU A 222 8.81 -4.49 -22.06
CA GLU A 222 7.40 -4.91 -22.06
C GLU A 222 6.80 -4.84 -20.65
N ALA A 223 7.60 -5.10 -19.61
CA ALA A 223 7.18 -4.89 -18.23
C ALA A 223 6.87 -3.40 -17.96
N HIS A 224 7.72 -2.49 -18.38
CA HIS A 224 7.47 -1.04 -18.28
C HIS A 224 6.23 -0.61 -19.04
N LYS A 225 6.08 -1.06 -20.29
CA LYS A 225 4.91 -0.76 -21.11
C LYS A 225 3.61 -1.25 -20.48
N ALA A 226 3.61 -2.46 -19.90
CA ALA A 226 2.45 -2.98 -19.17
C ALA A 226 2.12 -2.10 -17.94
N MET A 227 3.12 -1.55 -17.26
CA MET A 227 2.93 -0.62 -16.14
C MET A 227 2.32 0.70 -16.61
N GLU A 228 2.87 1.33 -17.64
CA GLU A 228 2.40 2.60 -18.22
C GLU A 228 0.95 2.49 -18.71
N LEU A 229 0.59 1.37 -19.31
CA LEU A 229 -0.77 1.09 -19.79
C LEU A 229 -1.76 0.67 -18.69
N ASN A 230 -1.34 0.67 -17.40
CA ASN A 230 -2.14 0.19 -16.26
C ASN A 230 -2.62 -1.27 -16.41
N GLN A 231 -1.83 -2.12 -17.08
CA GLN A 231 -2.12 -3.53 -17.35
C GLN A 231 -1.39 -4.49 -16.38
N ALA A 232 -0.70 -3.95 -15.38
CA ALA A 232 0.05 -4.75 -14.39
C ALA A 232 -0.84 -5.72 -13.60
N ASN A 233 -2.05 -5.29 -13.22
CA ASN A 233 -3.03 -6.06 -12.43
C ASN A 233 -2.48 -6.66 -11.13
N GLY A 234 -1.46 -6.05 -10.55
CA GLY A 234 -0.75 -6.48 -9.33
C GLY A 234 0.75 -6.25 -9.44
N LYS A 235 1.53 -6.93 -8.61
CA LYS A 235 3.00 -6.84 -8.65
C LYS A 235 3.54 -7.65 -9.83
N MET A 236 4.40 -7.03 -10.62
CA MET A 236 5.17 -7.72 -11.67
C MET A 236 6.57 -8.02 -11.17
N VAL A 237 7.14 -9.12 -11.62
CA VAL A 237 8.48 -9.57 -11.29
C VAL A 237 9.28 -9.72 -12.58
N VAL A 238 10.53 -9.32 -12.56
CA VAL A 238 11.50 -9.56 -13.62
C VAL A 238 12.54 -10.55 -13.10
N ARG A 239 12.76 -11.62 -13.84
CA ARG A 239 13.73 -12.67 -13.54
C ARG A 239 14.99 -12.41 -14.35
N ILE A 240 16.12 -12.42 -13.66
CA ILE A 240 17.47 -12.33 -14.23
C ILE A 240 18.03 -13.72 -14.49
#